data_dfaf3c43db32cb83097205adb3cafaf4
#
_entry.id   dfaf3c43db32cb83097205adb3cafaf4
#
_cell.length_a   1.000
_cell.length_b   1.000
_cell.length_c   1.000
_cell.angle_alpha   90.00
_cell.angle_beta   90.00
_cell.angle_gamma   90.00
#
_symmetry.space_group_name_H-M   'P 1'
#
loop_
_entity.id
_entity.type
_entity.pdbx_description
1 polymer ?
#
loop_
_entity_poly.entity_id
_entity_poly.type
_entity_poly.pdbx_seq_one_letter_code
_entity_poly.pdbx_strand_id
1 'polypeptide(L)'
;MILLLATIYQDILKPLLQFDHWLFREINQVWTNSFFDLVLPFMRQQEFWYFFYLFLLVFAVYNFGIKGCWWAVSLIMTVIVSDLFSSSLIKSLIFRYRPCQDPELADQVRVLVNYCPQNSSFTSSHACNHFAAAWFIFITLNQTGSWRWLLFAWAFIICYAQVYVGVHFPLDILGGAILGTAIGYTMSIFYGKQFGILSLK
;
A
#
# COMPACT_ATOMS: atom_id res chain seq x y z
N MET A 1 20.37 -23.40 -18.50
CA MET A 1 19.22 -22.97 -17.66
C MET A 1 19.62 -22.88 -16.17
N ILE A 2 20.10 -23.93 -15.51
CA ILE A 2 20.47 -23.92 -14.08
C ILE A 2 21.58 -22.90 -13.76
N LEU A 3 22.65 -22.83 -14.57
CA LEU A 3 23.72 -21.83 -14.40
C LEU A 3 23.20 -20.39 -14.51
N LEU A 4 22.33 -20.10 -15.46
CA LEU A 4 21.71 -18.78 -15.62
C LEU A 4 20.86 -18.40 -14.39
N LEU A 5 20.06 -19.31 -13.86
CA LEU A 5 19.27 -19.10 -12.65
C LEU A 5 20.17 -18.88 -11.42
N ALA A 6 21.27 -19.63 -11.28
CA ALA A 6 22.23 -19.44 -10.21
C ALA A 6 22.93 -18.08 -10.30
N THR A 7 23.32 -17.64 -11.50
CA THR A 7 23.91 -16.32 -11.73
C THR A 7 22.91 -15.21 -11.37
N ILE A 8 21.66 -15.28 -11.86
CA ILE A 8 20.61 -14.31 -11.51
C ILE A 8 20.39 -14.24 -10.00
N TYR A 9 20.36 -15.38 -9.32
CA TYR A 9 20.21 -15.41 -7.87
C TYR A 9 21.38 -14.73 -7.15
N GLN A 10 22.63 -15.07 -7.48
CA GLN A 10 23.81 -14.54 -6.81
C GLN A 10 24.04 -13.07 -7.12
N ASP A 11 23.85 -12.64 -8.36
CA ASP A 11 24.26 -11.30 -8.80
C ASP A 11 23.15 -10.27 -8.63
N ILE A 12 21.87 -10.67 -8.62
CA ILE A 12 20.74 -9.76 -8.56
C ILE A 12 19.88 -9.98 -7.32
N LEU A 13 19.38 -11.19 -7.10
CA LEU A 13 18.41 -11.42 -6.02
C LEU A 13 19.04 -11.35 -4.64
N LYS A 14 20.21 -11.93 -4.47
CA LYS A 14 20.88 -11.94 -3.16
C LYS A 14 21.28 -10.53 -2.67
N PRO A 15 21.91 -9.66 -3.47
CA PRO A 15 22.17 -8.27 -3.08
C PRO A 15 20.88 -7.48 -2.80
N LEU A 16 19.84 -7.70 -3.60
CA LEU A 16 18.54 -7.05 -3.41
C LEU A 16 17.89 -7.44 -2.08
N LEU A 17 17.90 -8.74 -1.73
CA LEU A 17 17.38 -9.22 -0.45
C LEU A 17 18.23 -8.74 0.74
N GLN A 18 19.56 -8.67 0.59
CA GLN A 18 20.43 -8.11 1.62
C GLN A 18 20.13 -6.63 1.87
N PHE A 19 19.93 -5.84 0.81
CA PHE A 19 19.52 -4.44 0.92
C PHE A 19 18.14 -4.31 1.59
N ASP A 20 17.19 -5.17 1.24
CA ASP A 20 15.86 -5.20 1.81
C ASP A 20 15.89 -5.47 3.33
N HIS A 21 16.67 -6.48 3.76
CA HIS A 21 16.85 -6.78 5.17
C HIS A 21 17.61 -5.68 5.91
N TRP A 22 18.64 -5.08 5.28
CA TRP A 22 19.35 -3.95 5.85
C TRP A 22 18.39 -2.75 6.05
N LEU A 23 17.66 -2.34 5.02
CA LEU A 23 16.74 -1.21 5.09
C LEU A 23 15.59 -1.47 6.11
N PHE A 24 15.12 -2.72 6.19
CA PHE A 24 14.18 -3.11 7.23
C PHE A 24 14.74 -2.87 8.63
N ARG A 25 15.98 -3.30 8.91
CA ARG A 25 16.63 -3.10 10.21
C ARG A 25 16.79 -1.62 10.53
N GLU A 26 17.21 -0.82 9.56
CA GLU A 26 17.31 0.63 9.74
C GLU A 26 15.98 1.24 10.19
N ILE A 27 14.89 0.92 9.50
CA ILE A 27 13.56 1.47 9.79
C ILE A 27 12.99 0.92 11.11
N ASN A 28 13.09 -0.39 11.34
CA ASN A 28 12.43 -1.05 12.48
C ASN A 28 13.22 -0.92 13.79
N GLN A 29 14.55 -0.84 13.74
CA GLN A 29 15.41 -0.90 14.92
C GLN A 29 16.22 0.37 15.19
N VAL A 30 16.71 1.06 14.13
CA VAL A 30 17.62 2.21 14.27
C VAL A 30 16.88 3.54 14.23
N TRP A 31 16.05 3.78 13.21
CA TRP A 31 15.31 5.03 13.04
C TRP A 31 14.03 5.05 13.88
N THR A 32 14.17 4.78 15.16
CA THR A 32 13.04 4.63 16.07
C THR A 32 13.01 5.77 17.11
N ASN A 33 11.81 6.14 17.53
CA ASN A 33 11.59 7.09 18.62
C ASN A 33 10.19 6.90 19.23
N SER A 34 9.99 7.39 20.45
CA SER A 34 8.74 7.25 21.21
C SER A 34 7.52 7.84 20.50
N PHE A 35 7.71 8.91 19.71
CA PHE A 35 6.61 9.51 18.96
C PHE A 35 6.12 8.59 17.84
N PHE A 36 7.03 8.01 17.06
CA PHE A 36 6.67 7.04 16.02
C PHE A 36 6.15 5.73 16.59
N ASP A 37 6.68 5.28 17.73
CA ASP A 37 6.17 4.10 18.44
C ASP A 37 4.70 4.26 18.86
N LEU A 38 4.29 5.48 19.19
CA LEU A 38 2.91 5.79 19.55
C LEU A 38 2.02 5.97 18.30
N VAL A 39 2.48 6.71 17.30
CA VAL A 39 1.63 7.19 16.20
C VAL A 39 1.48 6.17 15.07
N LEU A 40 2.57 5.53 14.64
CA LEU A 40 2.57 4.67 13.45
C LEU A 40 1.70 3.40 13.59
N PRO A 41 1.60 2.74 14.76
CA PRO A 41 0.66 1.63 14.94
C PRO A 41 -0.80 2.01 14.72
N PHE A 42 -1.20 3.26 15.00
CA PHE A 42 -2.55 3.77 14.72
C PHE A 42 -2.72 4.14 13.24
N MET A 43 -1.75 4.83 12.65
CA MET A 43 -1.85 5.32 11.26
C MET A 43 -1.99 4.19 10.24
N ARG A 44 -1.52 2.98 10.54
CA ARG A 44 -1.70 1.80 9.69
C ARG A 44 -3.10 1.18 9.78
N GLN A 45 -3.89 1.50 10.81
CA GLN A 45 -5.22 0.93 11.02
C GLN A 45 -6.25 1.63 10.14
N GLN A 46 -7.16 0.88 9.55
CA GLN A 46 -8.20 1.44 8.67
C GLN A 46 -9.16 2.36 9.46
N GLU A 47 -9.44 2.02 10.71
CA GLU A 47 -10.33 2.74 11.60
C GLU A 47 -9.89 4.18 11.82
N PHE A 48 -8.59 4.42 11.87
CA PHE A 48 -8.01 5.75 12.01
C PHE A 48 -8.42 6.69 10.85
N TRP A 49 -8.67 6.11 9.66
CA TRP A 49 -8.96 6.87 8.44
C TRP A 49 -10.45 6.94 8.10
N TYR A 50 -11.38 6.45 8.94
CA TYR A 50 -12.82 6.48 8.67
C TYR A 50 -13.35 7.89 8.42
N PHE A 51 -12.88 8.90 9.18
CA PHE A 51 -13.26 10.30 8.94
C PHE A 51 -12.77 10.82 7.59
N PHE A 52 -11.59 10.41 7.15
CA PHE A 52 -11.07 10.76 5.83
C PHE A 52 -11.89 10.11 4.72
N TYR A 53 -12.26 8.85 4.85
CA TYR A 53 -13.12 8.18 3.87
C TYR A 53 -14.51 8.79 3.81
N LEU A 54 -15.09 9.13 4.97
CA LEU A 54 -16.36 9.84 5.04
C LEU A 54 -16.25 11.22 4.39
N PHE A 55 -15.18 11.96 4.66
CA PHE A 55 -14.93 13.26 4.01
C PHE A 55 -14.88 13.11 2.48
N LEU A 56 -14.16 12.13 1.95
CA LEU A 56 -14.10 11.89 0.50
C LEU A 56 -15.48 11.58 -0.10
N LEU A 57 -16.27 10.77 0.58
CA LEU A 57 -17.63 10.44 0.16
C LEU A 57 -18.52 11.69 0.11
N VAL A 58 -18.55 12.45 1.21
CA VAL A 58 -19.37 13.67 1.31
C VAL A 58 -18.90 14.70 0.28
N PHE A 59 -17.58 14.91 0.15
CA PHE A 59 -16.99 15.80 -0.84
C PHE A 59 -17.42 15.43 -2.26
N ALA A 60 -17.34 14.15 -2.63
CA ALA A 60 -17.69 13.69 -3.96
C ALA A 60 -19.19 13.87 -4.24
N VAL A 61 -20.07 13.48 -3.31
CA VAL A 61 -21.51 13.58 -3.48
C VAL A 61 -21.97 15.05 -3.51
N TYR A 62 -21.42 15.89 -2.62
CA TYR A 62 -21.78 17.30 -2.54
C TYR A 62 -21.38 18.09 -3.80
N ASN A 63 -20.16 17.88 -4.30
CA ASN A 63 -19.65 18.65 -5.45
C ASN A 63 -20.09 18.11 -6.80
N PHE A 64 -20.36 16.80 -6.93
CA PHE A 64 -20.59 16.14 -8.21
C PHE A 64 -21.97 15.44 -8.32
N GLY A 65 -22.75 15.43 -7.24
CA GLY A 65 -24.09 14.80 -7.23
C GLY A 65 -24.04 13.31 -7.57
N ILE A 66 -24.88 12.86 -8.49
CA ILE A 66 -24.96 11.44 -8.90
C ILE A 66 -23.65 10.91 -9.50
N LYS A 67 -22.87 11.75 -10.18
CA LYS A 67 -21.54 11.37 -10.67
C LYS A 67 -20.57 11.13 -9.51
N GLY A 68 -20.71 11.87 -8.40
CA GLY A 68 -19.97 11.63 -7.16
C GLY A 68 -20.32 10.31 -6.50
N CYS A 69 -21.58 9.88 -6.55
CA CYS A 69 -21.98 8.55 -6.08
C CYS A 69 -21.30 7.44 -6.92
N TRP A 70 -21.30 7.55 -8.23
CA TRP A 70 -20.61 6.60 -9.11
C TRP A 70 -19.09 6.61 -8.91
N TRP A 71 -18.52 7.79 -8.63
CA TRP A 71 -17.11 7.91 -8.27
C TRP A 71 -16.79 7.16 -6.99
N ALA A 72 -17.60 7.33 -5.93
CA ALA A 72 -17.41 6.63 -4.67
C ALA A 72 -17.51 5.10 -4.84
N VAL A 73 -18.51 4.62 -5.59
CA VAL A 73 -18.62 3.19 -5.93
C VAL A 73 -17.38 2.70 -6.68
N SER A 74 -16.89 3.47 -7.66
CA SER A 74 -15.70 3.10 -8.44
C SER A 74 -14.41 3.09 -7.60
N LEU A 75 -14.29 4.00 -6.63
CA LEU A 75 -13.18 3.99 -5.67
C LEU A 75 -13.21 2.73 -4.80
N ILE A 76 -14.38 2.38 -4.26
CA ILE A 76 -14.56 1.14 -3.49
C ILE A 76 -14.19 -0.08 -4.33
N MET A 77 -14.68 -0.16 -5.58
CA MET A 77 -14.36 -1.24 -6.51
C MET A 77 -12.85 -1.30 -6.82
N THR A 78 -12.18 -0.14 -6.92
CA THR A 78 -10.72 -0.07 -7.11
C THR A 78 -9.98 -0.73 -5.94
N VAL A 79 -10.40 -0.44 -4.70
CA VAL A 79 -9.81 -1.04 -3.50
C VAL A 79 -10.11 -2.53 -3.42
N ILE A 80 -11.33 -2.96 -3.72
CA ILE A 80 -11.70 -4.39 -3.74
C ILE A 80 -10.85 -5.15 -4.76
N VAL A 81 -10.73 -4.63 -5.98
CA VAL A 81 -9.90 -5.25 -7.03
C VAL A 81 -8.43 -5.33 -6.57
N SER A 82 -7.88 -4.25 -6.02
CA SER A 82 -6.49 -4.24 -5.54
C SER A 82 -6.26 -5.24 -4.41
N ASP A 83 -7.21 -5.38 -3.50
CA ASP A 83 -7.13 -6.35 -2.41
C ASP A 83 -7.21 -7.80 -2.93
N LEU A 84 -8.13 -8.09 -3.84
CA LEU A 84 -8.23 -9.42 -4.46
C LEU A 84 -6.93 -9.82 -5.18
N PHE A 85 -6.33 -8.90 -5.93
CA PHE A 85 -5.07 -9.17 -6.62
C PHE A 85 -3.92 -9.37 -5.63
N SER A 86 -3.78 -8.51 -4.63
CA SER A 86 -2.67 -8.59 -3.67
C SER A 86 -2.84 -9.72 -2.66
N SER A 87 -4.03 -9.86 -2.05
CA SER A 87 -4.27 -10.78 -0.94
C SER A 87 -4.59 -12.19 -1.39
N SER A 88 -5.33 -12.37 -2.51
CA SER A 88 -5.76 -13.70 -2.96
C SER A 88 -4.85 -14.24 -4.07
N LEU A 89 -4.57 -13.44 -5.11
CA LEU A 89 -3.80 -13.95 -6.25
C LEU A 89 -2.29 -14.00 -5.94
N ILE A 90 -1.67 -12.87 -5.62
CA ILE A 90 -0.20 -12.84 -5.49
C ILE A 90 0.27 -13.61 -4.26
N LYS A 91 -0.40 -13.50 -3.11
CA LYS A 91 0.00 -14.22 -1.90
C LYS A 91 -0.19 -15.74 -2.01
N SER A 92 -1.07 -16.23 -2.87
CA SER A 92 -1.19 -17.65 -3.13
C SER A 92 -0.09 -18.19 -4.05
N LEU A 93 0.49 -17.33 -4.90
CA LEU A 93 1.54 -17.71 -5.86
C LEU A 93 2.95 -17.55 -5.29
N ILE A 94 3.16 -16.55 -4.41
CA ILE A 94 4.48 -16.21 -3.86
C ILE A 94 4.40 -16.26 -2.34
N PHE A 95 5.06 -17.25 -1.74
CA PHE A 95 5.23 -17.30 -0.30
C PHE A 95 6.51 -16.59 0.12
N ARG A 96 6.38 -15.68 1.11
CA ARG A 96 7.49 -15.02 1.76
C ARG A 96 7.19 -14.90 3.26
N TYR A 97 8.14 -15.27 4.11
CA TYR A 97 8.02 -15.01 5.55
C TYR A 97 7.91 -13.50 5.82
N ARG A 98 7.15 -13.18 6.86
CA ARG A 98 7.14 -11.80 7.40
C ARG A 98 8.35 -11.58 8.29
N PRO A 99 8.82 -10.31 8.48
CA PRO A 99 9.92 -10.05 9.39
C PRO A 99 9.73 -10.68 10.77
N CYS A 100 8.51 -10.60 11.34
CA CYS A 100 8.16 -11.18 12.64
C CYS A 100 8.07 -12.73 12.65
N GLN A 101 8.27 -13.41 11.53
CA GLN A 101 8.26 -14.88 11.39
C GLN A 101 9.50 -15.39 10.64
N ASP A 102 10.37 -14.49 10.20
CA ASP A 102 11.57 -14.86 9.46
C ASP A 102 12.53 -15.62 10.38
N PRO A 103 12.98 -16.84 10.01
CA PRO A 103 13.82 -17.67 10.86
C PRO A 103 15.15 -17.00 11.28
N GLU A 104 15.65 -16.04 10.48
CA GLU A 104 16.93 -15.36 10.75
C GLU A 104 16.74 -14.04 11.50
N LEU A 105 15.55 -13.45 11.48
CA LEU A 105 15.32 -12.09 11.96
C LEU A 105 14.31 -11.97 13.09
N ALA A 106 13.37 -12.92 13.24
CA ALA A 106 12.21 -12.80 14.13
C ALA A 106 12.56 -12.40 15.56
N ASP A 107 13.64 -12.94 16.12
CA ASP A 107 14.08 -12.65 17.49
C ASP A 107 14.61 -11.21 17.68
N GLN A 108 14.91 -10.51 16.59
CA GLN A 108 15.44 -9.14 16.59
C GLN A 108 14.38 -8.10 16.19
N VAL A 109 13.22 -8.53 15.68
CA VAL A 109 12.19 -7.64 15.15
C VAL A 109 11.40 -6.99 16.28
N ARG A 110 11.30 -5.66 16.24
CA ARG A 110 10.38 -4.91 17.10
C ARG A 110 8.96 -5.01 16.52
N VAL A 111 8.13 -5.84 17.12
CA VAL A 111 6.73 -6.00 16.72
C VAL A 111 5.87 -5.07 17.57
N LEU A 112 5.37 -3.97 16.98
CA LEU A 112 4.56 -2.96 17.66
C LEU A 112 3.05 -3.14 17.43
N VAL A 113 2.64 -4.38 17.13
CA VAL A 113 1.25 -4.77 16.93
C VAL A 113 0.93 -6.03 17.74
N ASN A 114 -0.35 -6.24 18.05
CA ASN A 114 -0.78 -7.31 18.94
C ASN A 114 -0.64 -8.73 18.34
N TYR A 115 -0.38 -8.84 17.05
CA TYR A 115 -0.24 -10.12 16.34
C TYR A 115 0.68 -10.02 15.13
N CYS A 116 1.37 -11.10 14.82
CA CYS A 116 2.08 -11.28 13.57
C CYS A 116 1.20 -12.06 12.58
N PRO A 117 0.81 -11.47 11.43
CA PRO A 117 -0.06 -12.16 10.47
C PRO A 117 0.61 -13.41 9.89
N GLN A 118 -0.13 -14.51 9.75
CA GLN A 118 0.39 -15.82 9.35
C GLN A 118 0.45 -16.05 7.83
N ASN A 119 -0.15 -15.14 7.04
CA ASN A 119 -0.13 -15.23 5.59
C ASN A 119 1.16 -14.62 4.99
N SER A 120 1.41 -14.90 3.70
CA SER A 120 2.58 -14.39 2.98
C SER A 120 2.78 -12.88 3.17
N SER A 121 4.03 -12.47 3.33
CA SER A 121 4.43 -11.06 3.39
C SER A 121 4.28 -10.36 2.05
N PHE A 122 4.69 -11.00 0.95
CA PHE A 122 4.68 -10.42 -0.39
C PHE A 122 3.33 -10.69 -1.10
N THR A 123 2.69 -9.70 -1.66
CA THR A 123 2.91 -8.26 -1.56
C THR A 123 2.17 -7.65 -0.37
N SER A 124 2.53 -6.45 0.06
CA SER A 124 1.75 -5.74 1.07
C SER A 124 0.40 -5.27 0.50
N SER A 125 -0.70 -5.82 1.00
CA SER A 125 -2.06 -5.40 0.61
C SER A 125 -2.36 -3.96 1.03
N HIS A 126 -1.82 -3.50 2.17
CA HIS A 126 -1.93 -2.10 2.57
C HIS A 126 -1.30 -1.17 1.52
N ALA A 127 -0.09 -1.48 1.05
CA ALA A 127 0.56 -0.68 0.01
C ALA A 127 -0.25 -0.71 -1.29
N CYS A 128 -0.71 -1.90 -1.72
CA CYS A 128 -1.51 -2.05 -2.93
C CYS A 128 -2.79 -1.21 -2.86
N ASN A 129 -3.58 -1.35 -1.80
CA ASN A 129 -4.87 -0.69 -1.67
C ASN A 129 -4.74 0.83 -1.57
N HIS A 130 -3.76 1.35 -0.81
CA HIS A 130 -3.59 2.78 -0.64
C HIS A 130 -3.00 3.45 -1.89
N PHE A 131 -2.06 2.82 -2.59
CA PHE A 131 -1.58 3.34 -3.86
C PHE A 131 -2.62 3.25 -4.97
N ALA A 132 -3.45 2.21 -5.01
CA ALA A 132 -4.56 2.11 -5.95
C ALA A 132 -5.59 3.23 -5.72
N ALA A 133 -5.99 3.46 -4.46
CA ALA A 133 -6.88 4.55 -4.10
C ALA A 133 -6.27 5.92 -4.42
N ALA A 134 -4.99 6.15 -4.04
CA ALA A 134 -4.31 7.41 -4.28
C ALA A 134 -4.26 7.75 -5.78
N TRP A 135 -3.88 6.80 -6.64
CA TRP A 135 -3.85 7.01 -8.09
C TRP A 135 -5.23 7.23 -8.69
N PHE A 136 -6.23 6.43 -8.28
CA PHE A 136 -7.60 6.61 -8.74
C PHE A 136 -8.12 8.02 -8.41
N ILE A 137 -7.99 8.46 -7.15
CA ILE A 137 -8.42 9.79 -6.69
C ILE A 137 -7.62 10.88 -7.41
N PHE A 138 -6.30 10.73 -7.49
CA PHE A 138 -5.40 11.72 -8.10
C PHE A 138 -5.75 12.01 -9.56
N ILE A 139 -6.10 11.01 -10.34
CA ILE A 139 -6.44 11.17 -11.76
C ILE A 139 -7.87 11.67 -11.92
N THR A 140 -8.83 11.07 -11.22
CA THR A 140 -10.25 11.37 -11.42
C THR A 140 -10.67 12.73 -10.86
N LEU A 141 -9.95 13.25 -9.85
CA LEU A 141 -10.15 14.59 -9.28
C LEU A 141 -9.08 15.59 -9.76
N ASN A 142 -8.56 15.46 -10.97
CA ASN A 142 -7.44 16.26 -11.47
C ASN A 142 -7.68 17.78 -11.49
N GLN A 143 -8.92 18.23 -11.52
CA GLN A 143 -9.32 19.65 -11.54
C GLN A 143 -9.52 20.25 -10.15
N THR A 144 -9.31 19.50 -9.06
CA THR A 144 -9.58 19.98 -7.69
C THR A 144 -8.37 20.63 -7.00
N GLY A 145 -7.23 20.74 -7.67
CA GLY A 145 -6.04 21.42 -7.16
C GLY A 145 -4.89 20.49 -6.78
N SER A 146 -3.80 21.08 -6.26
CA SER A 146 -2.54 20.39 -5.97
C SER A 146 -2.58 19.56 -4.68
N TRP A 147 -3.58 19.73 -3.80
CA TRP A 147 -3.73 18.95 -2.55
C TRP A 147 -3.69 17.42 -2.79
N ARG A 148 -4.03 16.98 -4.00
CA ARG A 148 -4.03 15.57 -4.40
C ARG A 148 -2.67 14.88 -4.21
N TRP A 149 -1.57 15.62 -4.21
CA TRP A 149 -0.25 15.07 -3.90
C TRP A 149 -0.15 14.55 -2.47
N LEU A 150 -0.96 15.08 -1.55
CA LEU A 150 -1.04 14.59 -0.16
C LEU A 150 -1.55 13.14 -0.07
N LEU A 151 -2.27 12.65 -1.09
CA LEU A 151 -2.71 11.26 -1.17
C LEU A 151 -1.52 10.29 -1.24
N PHE A 152 -0.46 10.67 -1.95
CA PHE A 152 0.76 9.86 -2.00
C PHE A 152 1.53 9.92 -0.69
N ALA A 153 1.57 11.06 -0.03
CA ALA A 153 2.14 11.18 1.32
C ALA A 153 1.37 10.31 2.31
N TRP A 154 0.03 10.32 2.25
CA TRP A 154 -0.83 9.44 3.03
C TRP A 154 -0.54 7.95 2.79
N ALA A 155 -0.51 7.52 1.53
CA ALA A 155 -0.17 6.14 1.17
C ALA A 155 1.23 5.76 1.66
N PHE A 156 2.22 6.65 1.50
CA PHE A 156 3.59 6.43 1.95
C PHE A 156 3.70 6.27 3.46
N ILE A 157 3.02 7.13 4.26
CA ILE A 157 3.04 7.04 5.72
C ILE A 157 2.50 5.69 6.19
N ILE A 158 1.39 5.22 5.59
CA ILE A 158 0.81 3.91 5.92
C ILE A 158 1.79 2.78 5.54
N CYS A 159 2.43 2.88 4.38
CA CYS A 159 3.43 1.93 3.93
C CYS A 159 4.66 1.90 4.86
N TYR A 160 5.18 3.07 5.23
CA TYR A 160 6.27 3.18 6.18
C TYR A 160 5.91 2.56 7.53
N ALA A 161 4.68 2.81 8.00
CA ALA A 161 4.19 2.23 9.24
C ALA A 161 4.17 0.69 9.21
N GLN A 162 3.89 0.03 8.06
CA GLN A 162 3.93 -1.43 7.96
C GLN A 162 5.34 -2.02 8.16
N VAL A 163 6.37 -1.34 7.66
CA VAL A 163 7.77 -1.72 7.87
C VAL A 163 8.19 -1.43 9.32
N TYR A 164 7.87 -0.24 9.80
CA TYR A 164 8.23 0.23 11.14
C TYR A 164 7.69 -0.68 12.25
N VAL A 165 6.45 -1.14 12.13
CA VAL A 165 5.84 -2.05 13.14
C VAL A 165 6.28 -3.51 13.01
N GLY A 166 7.11 -3.87 12.03
CA GLY A 166 7.74 -5.18 11.91
C GLY A 166 6.94 -6.25 11.16
N VAL A 167 5.94 -5.89 10.33
CA VAL A 167 5.07 -6.87 9.65
C VAL A 167 5.31 -7.02 8.15
N HIS A 168 6.07 -6.11 7.52
CA HIS A 168 6.44 -6.17 6.10
C HIS A 168 7.89 -5.72 5.87
N PHE A 169 8.54 -6.31 4.87
CA PHE A 169 9.79 -5.81 4.34
C PHE A 169 9.57 -4.65 3.35
N PRO A 170 10.57 -3.77 3.13
CA PRO A 170 10.47 -2.69 2.12
C PRO A 170 10.10 -3.16 0.72
N LEU A 171 10.63 -4.31 0.24
CA LEU A 171 10.28 -4.88 -1.06
C LEU A 171 8.81 -5.33 -1.16
N ASP A 172 8.19 -5.76 -0.05
CA ASP A 172 6.76 -6.09 -0.03
C ASP A 172 5.91 -4.83 -0.29
N ILE A 173 6.36 -3.71 0.30
CA ILE A 173 5.75 -2.39 0.11
C ILE A 173 5.93 -1.92 -1.33
N LEU A 174 7.13 -2.01 -1.87
CA LEU A 174 7.43 -1.62 -3.25
C LEU A 174 6.59 -2.43 -4.25
N GLY A 175 6.55 -3.76 -4.10
CA GLY A 175 5.73 -4.63 -4.93
C GLY A 175 4.24 -4.30 -4.86
N GLY A 176 3.72 -4.06 -3.64
CA GLY A 176 2.35 -3.62 -3.44
C GLY A 176 2.06 -2.25 -4.05
N ALA A 177 2.96 -1.29 -3.89
CA ALA A 177 2.82 0.05 -4.46
C ALA A 177 2.80 0.04 -6.00
N ILE A 178 3.66 -0.75 -6.64
CA ILE A 178 3.68 -0.91 -8.11
C ILE A 178 2.36 -1.53 -8.59
N LEU A 179 1.92 -2.62 -7.96
CA LEU A 179 0.66 -3.29 -8.30
C LEU A 179 -0.54 -2.35 -8.11
N GLY A 180 -0.59 -1.66 -6.97
CA GLY A 180 -1.65 -0.70 -6.66
C GLY A 180 -1.68 0.47 -7.63
N THR A 181 -0.51 1.00 -8.01
CA THR A 181 -0.38 2.05 -9.03
C THR A 181 -0.98 1.59 -10.38
N ALA A 182 -0.64 0.39 -10.84
CA ALA A 182 -1.16 -0.16 -12.10
C ALA A 182 -2.69 -0.32 -12.05
N ILE A 183 -3.23 -0.85 -10.96
CA ILE A 183 -4.67 -1.04 -10.78
C ILE A 183 -5.38 0.31 -10.69
N GLY A 184 -4.94 1.23 -9.84
CA GLY A 184 -5.56 2.53 -9.65
C GLY A 184 -5.55 3.37 -10.94
N TYR A 185 -4.44 3.35 -11.68
CA TYR A 185 -4.34 3.99 -12.99
C TYR A 185 -5.35 3.39 -13.98
N THR A 186 -5.39 2.06 -14.11
CA THR A 186 -6.31 1.36 -15.02
C THR A 186 -7.78 1.66 -14.67
N MET A 187 -8.15 1.57 -13.39
CA MET A 187 -9.51 1.85 -12.92
C MET A 187 -9.90 3.31 -13.16
N SER A 188 -8.97 4.25 -13.02
CA SER A 188 -9.23 5.67 -13.31
C SER A 188 -9.53 5.91 -14.80
N ILE A 189 -8.85 5.21 -15.71
CA ILE A 189 -9.13 5.27 -17.16
C ILE A 189 -10.52 4.71 -17.46
N PHE A 190 -10.88 3.56 -16.86
CA PHE A 190 -12.23 3.00 -17.03
C PHE A 190 -13.30 3.96 -16.54
N TYR A 191 -13.13 4.54 -15.35
CA TYR A 191 -14.04 5.54 -14.82
C TYR A 191 -14.17 6.74 -15.77
N GLY A 192 -13.07 7.31 -16.23
CA GLY A 192 -13.05 8.46 -17.13
C GLY A 192 -13.78 8.20 -18.46
N LYS A 193 -13.62 7.00 -19.03
CA LYS A 193 -14.33 6.59 -20.26
C LYS A 193 -15.85 6.47 -20.04
N GLN A 194 -16.29 5.98 -18.88
CA GLN A 194 -17.70 5.70 -18.59
C GLN A 194 -18.45 6.94 -18.10
N PHE A 195 -17.84 7.76 -17.24
CA PHE A 195 -18.53 8.84 -16.52
C PHE A 195 -17.97 10.24 -16.84
N GLY A 196 -16.86 10.32 -17.59
CA GLY A 196 -16.17 11.57 -17.90
C GLY A 196 -15.34 12.10 -16.73
N ILE A 197 -14.72 13.26 -16.95
CA ILE A 197 -13.90 13.97 -15.95
C ILE A 197 -14.83 14.69 -14.97
N LEU A 198 -14.54 14.61 -13.68
CA LEU A 198 -15.22 15.39 -12.65
C LEU A 198 -14.65 16.81 -12.61
N SER A 199 -15.50 17.81 -12.93
CA SER A 199 -15.17 19.23 -12.79
C SER A 199 -15.96 19.83 -11.65
N LEU A 200 -15.32 20.62 -10.81
CA LEU A 200 -16.00 21.45 -9.79
C LEU A 200 -16.95 22.41 -10.52
N LYS A 201 -18.14 22.56 -9.94
CA LYS A 201 -19.14 23.53 -10.43
C LYS A 201 -18.70 24.96 -10.13
#